data_1c90e1d1d904ea73ed84715257f2c9e9
#
_entry.id   1c90e1d1d904ea73ed84715257f2c9e9
#
_cell.length_a   1.000
_cell.length_b   1.000
_cell.length_c   1.000
_cell.angle_alpha   90.00
_cell.angle_beta   90.00
_cell.angle_gamma   90.00
#
_symmetry.space_group_name_H-M   'P 1'
#
loop_
_entity.id
_entity.type
_entity.pdbx_description
1 polymer ?
#
loop_
_entity_poly.entity_id
_entity_poly.type
_entity_poly.pdbx_seq_one_letter_code
_entity_poly.pdbx_strand_id
1 'polypeptide(L)'
;LTTAAEYESIIKLMEWGELRSLWDSIERRNTPNWDVGKAFEYLVIRAFELDGAEVRYPYNVRLFEEEIEQIDGAIHISGLSCLVESKDFADKKVDIAPVAKLRNQLLRRPTTTIGAVFSRTGFTDPARTLSRFLSPQAILLWDGNEIEYALDNEKICELLILKYRVCIEDGLPDYNVTTRNIP
;
A
#
# COMPACT_ATOMS: atom_id res chain seq x y z
N LEU A 1 -23.82 7.83 1.96
CA LEU A 1 -22.64 6.97 1.81
C LEU A 1 -22.02 7.25 0.45
N THR A 2 -20.78 7.72 0.45
CA THR A 2 -20.02 7.97 -0.78
C THR A 2 -19.66 6.62 -1.43
N THR A 3 -19.84 6.49 -2.72
CA THR A 3 -19.55 5.26 -3.46
C THR A 3 -18.06 5.14 -3.81
N ALA A 4 -17.59 3.95 -4.15
CA ALA A 4 -16.21 3.73 -4.61
C ALA A 4 -15.90 4.58 -5.86
N ALA A 5 -16.85 4.72 -6.79
CA ALA A 5 -16.69 5.54 -7.99
C ALA A 5 -16.57 7.04 -7.68
N GLU A 6 -17.27 7.53 -6.66
CA GLU A 6 -17.17 8.92 -6.21
C GLU A 6 -15.81 9.18 -5.56
N TYR A 7 -15.31 8.28 -4.70
CA TYR A 7 -13.96 8.39 -4.14
C TYR A 7 -12.88 8.40 -5.22
N GLU A 8 -12.99 7.49 -6.21
CA GLU A 8 -12.07 7.46 -7.34
C GLU A 8 -12.12 8.76 -8.15
N SER A 9 -13.31 9.31 -8.40
CA SER A 9 -13.46 10.58 -9.11
C SER A 9 -12.81 11.74 -8.36
N ILE A 10 -12.95 11.79 -7.03
CA ILE A 10 -12.37 12.82 -6.19
C ILE A 10 -10.83 12.72 -6.19
N ILE A 11 -10.30 11.52 -5.93
CA ILE A 11 -8.85 11.34 -5.79
C ILE A 11 -8.11 11.57 -7.11
N LYS A 12 -8.69 11.21 -8.25
CA LYS A 12 -8.10 11.41 -9.59
C LYS A 12 -7.92 12.88 -9.98
N LEU A 13 -8.60 13.80 -9.32
CA LEU A 13 -8.40 15.24 -9.50
C LEU A 13 -7.23 15.80 -8.69
N MET A 14 -6.70 15.04 -7.74
CA MET A 14 -5.62 15.49 -6.87
C MET A 14 -4.27 15.27 -7.54
N GLU A 15 -3.45 16.31 -7.55
CA GLU A 15 -2.04 16.28 -7.88
C GLU A 15 -1.20 16.13 -6.60
N TRP A 16 0.14 16.13 -6.71
CA TRP A 16 1.03 15.90 -5.56
C TRP A 16 0.78 16.85 -4.37
N GLY A 17 0.51 18.13 -4.65
CA GLY A 17 0.24 19.11 -3.59
C GLY A 17 -1.04 18.81 -2.80
N GLU A 18 -2.10 18.41 -3.50
CA GLU A 18 -3.35 18.00 -2.86
C GLU A 18 -3.21 16.67 -2.12
N LEU A 19 -2.44 15.70 -2.67
CA LEU A 19 -2.15 14.46 -1.97
C LEU A 19 -1.35 14.70 -0.69
N ARG A 20 -0.38 15.60 -0.71
CA ARG A 20 0.38 15.99 0.49
C ARG A 20 -0.54 16.61 1.55
N SER A 21 -1.47 17.49 1.12
CA SER A 21 -2.47 18.08 2.00
C SER A 21 -3.45 17.05 2.56
N LEU A 22 -3.81 16.05 1.75
CA LEU A 22 -4.66 14.93 2.19
C LEU A 22 -3.92 14.06 3.22
N TRP A 23 -2.62 13.78 3.02
CA TRP A 23 -1.79 13.09 4.00
C TRP A 23 -1.78 13.81 5.35
N ASP A 24 -1.56 15.12 5.36
CA ASP A 24 -1.63 15.93 6.58
C ASP A 24 -3.00 15.85 7.28
N SER A 25 -4.07 15.78 6.50
CA SER A 25 -5.43 15.62 7.03
C SER A 25 -5.65 14.22 7.64
N ILE A 26 -5.10 13.17 7.01
CA ILE A 26 -5.12 11.80 7.52
C ILE A 26 -4.34 11.72 8.85
N GLU A 27 -3.14 12.30 8.91
CA GLU A 27 -2.33 12.37 10.14
C GLU A 27 -3.07 13.05 11.29
N ARG A 28 -3.78 14.15 11.01
CA ARG A 28 -4.61 14.88 11.98
C ARG A 28 -5.95 14.21 12.26
N ARG A 29 -6.27 13.08 11.62
CA ARG A 29 -7.58 12.38 11.71
C ARG A 29 -8.75 13.29 11.31
N ASN A 30 -8.54 14.19 10.38
CA ASN A 30 -9.53 15.16 9.91
C ASN A 30 -9.78 15.01 8.40
N THR A 31 -10.55 13.99 8.03
CA THR A 31 -10.95 13.68 6.66
C THR A 31 -12.47 13.61 6.53
N PRO A 32 -13.20 14.75 6.70
CA PRO A 32 -14.65 14.76 6.87
C PRO A 32 -15.44 14.25 5.65
N ASN A 33 -14.83 14.27 4.47
CA ASN A 33 -15.45 13.82 3.20
C ASN A 33 -15.12 12.36 2.85
N TRP A 34 -14.46 11.64 3.76
CA TRP A 34 -14.02 10.27 3.54
C TRP A 34 -14.49 9.36 4.68
N ASP A 35 -14.99 8.18 4.34
CA ASP A 35 -15.20 7.13 5.33
C ASP A 35 -13.86 6.71 5.94
N VAL A 36 -13.91 6.15 7.15
CA VAL A 36 -12.72 5.76 7.91
C VAL A 36 -11.80 4.85 7.10
N GLY A 37 -10.55 5.27 6.94
CA GLY A 37 -9.51 4.55 6.20
C GLY A 37 -9.55 4.75 4.69
N LYS A 38 -10.65 5.25 4.10
CA LYS A 38 -10.77 5.40 2.64
C LYS A 38 -9.84 6.47 2.08
N ALA A 39 -9.68 7.59 2.78
CA ALA A 39 -8.73 8.62 2.35
C ALA A 39 -7.32 8.03 2.16
N PHE A 40 -6.85 7.21 3.10
CA PHE A 40 -5.53 6.58 3.05
C PHE A 40 -5.42 5.53 1.94
N GLU A 41 -6.43 4.66 1.79
CA GLU A 41 -6.50 3.65 0.74
C GLU A 41 -6.33 4.28 -0.66
N TYR A 42 -7.12 5.33 -0.95
CA TYR A 42 -7.10 6.01 -2.24
C TYR A 42 -5.86 6.88 -2.46
N LEU A 43 -5.35 7.51 -1.40
CA LEU A 43 -4.10 8.29 -1.44
C LEU A 43 -2.92 7.43 -1.90
N VAL A 44 -2.75 6.23 -1.32
CA VAL A 44 -1.65 5.32 -1.68
C VAL A 44 -1.71 4.98 -3.17
N ILE A 45 -2.87 4.58 -3.68
CA ILE A 45 -3.01 4.21 -5.11
C ILE A 45 -2.78 5.41 -6.02
N ARG A 46 -3.29 6.61 -5.65
CA ARG A 46 -3.09 7.82 -6.46
C ARG A 46 -1.63 8.24 -6.53
N ALA A 47 -0.87 8.11 -5.44
CA ALA A 47 0.55 8.41 -5.46
C ALA A 47 1.30 7.57 -6.50
N PHE A 48 0.99 6.27 -6.61
CA PHE A 48 1.56 5.41 -7.64
C PHE A 48 1.13 5.81 -9.05
N GLU A 49 -0.14 6.17 -9.26
CA GLU A 49 -0.65 6.61 -10.55
C GLU A 49 0.04 7.92 -11.00
N LEU A 50 0.23 8.89 -10.11
CA LEU A 50 0.93 10.14 -10.40
C LEU A 50 2.42 9.93 -10.75
N ASP A 51 3.06 8.95 -10.13
CA ASP A 51 4.45 8.58 -10.40
C ASP A 51 4.60 7.64 -11.62
N GLY A 52 3.51 7.46 -12.40
CA GLY A 52 3.53 6.78 -13.69
C GLY A 52 3.23 5.29 -13.67
N ALA A 53 2.79 4.73 -12.55
CA ALA A 53 2.32 3.35 -12.50
C ALA A 53 0.95 3.20 -13.20
N GLU A 54 0.71 2.05 -13.82
CA GLU A 54 -0.64 1.61 -14.15
C GLU A 54 -1.29 1.06 -12.88
N VAL A 55 -2.47 1.56 -12.52
CA VAL A 55 -3.12 1.21 -11.26
C VAL A 55 -4.55 0.73 -11.44
N ARG A 56 -5.01 -0.05 -10.47
CA ARG A 56 -6.42 -0.35 -10.26
C ARG A 56 -6.81 0.08 -8.86
N TYR A 57 -7.78 0.97 -8.76
CA TYR A 57 -8.35 1.44 -7.49
C TYR A 57 -9.10 0.31 -6.78
N PRO A 58 -9.51 0.48 -5.51
CA PRO A 58 -10.17 -0.57 -4.73
C PRO A 58 -11.27 -1.28 -5.48
N TYR A 59 -11.25 -2.60 -5.47
CA TYR A 59 -12.20 -3.42 -6.21
C TYR A 59 -12.52 -4.74 -5.51
N ASN A 60 -13.67 -5.31 -5.88
CA ASN A 60 -14.09 -6.61 -5.41
C ASN A 60 -13.87 -7.67 -6.49
N VAL A 61 -13.34 -8.81 -6.07
CA VAL A 61 -13.27 -10.02 -6.91
C VAL A 61 -14.52 -10.85 -6.66
N ARG A 62 -15.26 -11.16 -7.73
CA ARG A 62 -16.46 -11.98 -7.69
C ARG A 62 -16.26 -13.29 -8.42
N LEU A 63 -16.81 -14.36 -7.88
CA LEU A 63 -16.87 -15.67 -8.50
C LEU A 63 -18.29 -16.20 -8.33
N PHE A 64 -18.93 -16.61 -9.42
CA PHE A 64 -20.31 -17.11 -9.41
C PHE A 64 -21.31 -16.17 -8.71
N GLU A 65 -21.19 -14.85 -8.97
CA GLU A 65 -21.99 -13.76 -8.37
C GLU A 65 -21.70 -13.47 -6.88
N GLU A 66 -20.90 -14.29 -6.20
CA GLU A 66 -20.48 -14.05 -4.83
C GLU A 66 -19.20 -13.22 -4.79
N GLU A 67 -19.16 -12.26 -3.84
CA GLU A 67 -17.95 -11.51 -3.54
C GLU A 67 -17.03 -12.37 -2.68
N ILE A 68 -15.85 -12.71 -3.20
CA ILE A 68 -14.88 -13.57 -2.53
C ILE A 68 -13.69 -12.81 -1.96
N GLU A 69 -13.38 -11.63 -2.48
CA GLU A 69 -12.28 -10.78 -2.01
C GLU A 69 -12.57 -9.31 -2.22
N GLN A 70 -12.14 -8.52 -1.27
CA GLN A 70 -11.95 -7.09 -1.42
C GLN A 70 -10.44 -6.80 -1.48
N ILE A 71 -10.01 -6.10 -2.53
CA ILE A 71 -8.63 -5.71 -2.79
C ILE A 71 -8.55 -4.18 -2.71
N ASP A 72 -7.63 -3.66 -1.90
CA ASP A 72 -7.48 -2.22 -1.69
C ASP A 72 -6.81 -1.52 -2.90
N GLY A 73 -6.14 -2.29 -3.75
CA GLY A 73 -5.62 -1.81 -5.03
C GLY A 73 -4.62 -2.76 -5.67
N ALA A 74 -4.33 -2.51 -6.94
CA ALA A 74 -3.27 -3.19 -7.68
C ALA A 74 -2.42 -2.17 -8.44
N ILE A 75 -1.13 -2.44 -8.54
CA ILE A 75 -0.12 -1.56 -9.14
C ILE A 75 0.72 -2.38 -10.11
N HIS A 76 1.00 -1.80 -11.27
CA HIS A 76 1.86 -2.39 -12.29
C HIS A 76 2.94 -1.38 -12.70
N ILE A 77 4.22 -1.75 -12.51
CA ILE A 77 5.38 -0.89 -12.77
C ILE A 77 6.48 -1.73 -13.38
N SER A 78 6.93 -1.39 -14.60
CA SER A 78 8.13 -2.00 -15.20
C SER A 78 8.16 -3.54 -15.14
N GLY A 79 7.00 -4.19 -15.34
CA GLY A 79 6.87 -5.65 -15.28
C GLY A 79 6.68 -6.23 -13.87
N LEU A 80 6.73 -5.41 -12.82
CA LEU A 80 6.36 -5.80 -11.46
C LEU A 80 4.86 -5.58 -11.25
N SER A 81 4.17 -6.59 -10.72
CA SER A 81 2.76 -6.50 -10.31
C SER A 81 2.64 -6.66 -8.80
N CYS A 82 1.93 -5.73 -8.16
CA CYS A 82 1.79 -5.66 -6.71
C CYS A 82 0.33 -5.51 -6.30
N LEU A 83 -0.15 -6.35 -5.38
CA LEU A 83 -1.41 -6.12 -4.66
C LEU A 83 -1.16 -5.26 -3.43
N VAL A 84 -2.07 -4.36 -3.16
CA VAL A 84 -2.01 -3.41 -2.04
C VAL A 84 -3.03 -3.77 -0.97
N GLU A 85 -2.60 -3.70 0.28
CA GLU A 85 -3.43 -3.66 1.48
C GLU A 85 -3.07 -2.41 2.28
N SER A 86 -4.06 -1.61 2.67
CA SER A 86 -3.86 -0.35 3.39
C SER A 86 -4.52 -0.39 4.76
N LYS A 87 -3.81 0.09 5.80
CA LYS A 87 -4.33 0.14 7.17
C LYS A 87 -4.06 1.48 7.84
N ASP A 88 -5.14 2.21 8.10
CA ASP A 88 -5.13 3.49 8.81
C ASP A 88 -5.74 3.35 10.21
N PHE A 89 -5.02 2.70 11.12
CA PHE A 89 -5.43 2.65 12.52
C PHE A 89 -5.16 3.97 13.24
N ALA A 90 -5.99 4.30 14.25
CA ALA A 90 -5.82 5.53 15.02
C ALA A 90 -4.51 5.52 15.82
N ASP A 91 -4.34 4.51 16.71
CA ASP A 91 -3.29 4.52 17.73
C ASP A 91 -2.49 3.22 17.82
N LYS A 92 -2.89 2.17 17.09
CA LYS A 92 -2.22 0.87 17.16
C LYS A 92 -1.45 0.56 15.90
N LYS A 93 -0.32 -0.12 16.06
CA LYS A 93 0.44 -0.69 14.97
C LYS A 93 -0.32 -1.85 14.31
N VAL A 94 -0.06 -2.06 13.03
CA VAL A 94 -0.59 -3.20 12.27
C VAL A 94 0.05 -4.50 12.75
N ASP A 95 -0.79 -5.47 13.09
CA ASP A 95 -0.40 -6.81 13.50
C ASP A 95 -0.26 -7.77 12.29
N ILE A 96 -0.15 -9.07 12.57
CA ILE A 96 0.03 -10.11 11.55
C ILE A 96 -1.18 -10.30 10.63
N ALA A 97 -2.39 -9.90 11.04
CA ALA A 97 -3.62 -10.27 10.34
C ALA A 97 -3.71 -9.68 8.91
N PRO A 98 -3.41 -8.39 8.65
CA PRO A 98 -3.37 -7.86 7.29
C PRO A 98 -2.31 -8.51 6.39
N VAL A 99 -1.15 -8.86 6.95
CA VAL A 99 -0.08 -9.57 6.21
C VAL A 99 -0.54 -10.97 5.81
N ALA A 100 -1.17 -11.69 6.74
CA ALA A 100 -1.72 -13.02 6.48
C ALA A 100 -2.90 -12.97 5.47
N LYS A 101 -3.77 -11.96 5.55
CA LYS A 101 -4.84 -11.72 4.58
C LYS A 101 -4.27 -11.55 3.19
N LEU A 102 -3.31 -10.64 3.01
CA LEU A 102 -2.69 -10.37 1.72
C LEU A 102 -1.95 -11.60 1.18
N ARG A 103 -1.26 -12.35 2.04
CA ARG A 103 -0.66 -13.64 1.64
C ARG A 103 -1.70 -14.58 1.04
N ASN A 104 -2.84 -14.76 1.70
CA ASN A 104 -3.90 -15.63 1.20
C ASN A 104 -4.46 -15.16 -0.16
N GLN A 105 -4.55 -13.86 -0.37
CA GLN A 105 -4.92 -13.29 -1.66
C GLN A 105 -3.87 -13.58 -2.74
N LEU A 106 -2.58 -13.48 -2.42
CA LEU A 106 -1.48 -13.76 -3.34
C LEU A 106 -1.39 -15.25 -3.74
N LEU A 107 -1.81 -16.19 -2.89
CA LEU A 107 -1.84 -17.62 -3.23
C LEU A 107 -2.74 -17.95 -4.42
N ARG A 108 -3.65 -17.05 -4.80
CA ARG A 108 -4.54 -17.19 -5.98
C ARG A 108 -4.06 -16.37 -7.18
N ARG A 109 -2.84 -15.86 -7.15
CA ARG A 109 -2.22 -15.04 -8.22
C ARG A 109 -0.96 -15.73 -8.74
N PRO A 110 -0.49 -15.33 -9.92
CA PRO A 110 0.82 -15.77 -10.40
C PRO A 110 1.91 -15.52 -9.34
N THR A 111 2.85 -16.44 -9.21
CA THR A 111 3.92 -16.37 -8.19
C THR A 111 4.83 -15.15 -8.32
N THR A 112 4.83 -14.51 -9.48
CA THR A 112 5.54 -13.24 -9.74
C THR A 112 4.84 -12.02 -9.16
N THR A 113 3.59 -12.16 -8.69
CA THR A 113 2.86 -11.08 -8.05
C THR A 113 3.33 -10.93 -6.61
N ILE A 114 3.74 -9.72 -6.23
CA ILE A 114 4.09 -9.38 -4.86
C ILE A 114 2.95 -8.68 -4.13
N GLY A 115 3.08 -8.52 -2.82
CA GLY A 115 2.19 -7.71 -2.00
C GLY A 115 2.90 -6.53 -1.36
N ALA A 116 2.15 -5.50 -1.03
CA ALA A 116 2.61 -4.42 -0.17
C ALA A 116 1.52 -4.04 0.83
N VAL A 117 1.90 -3.97 2.10
CA VAL A 117 1.03 -3.49 3.18
C VAL A 117 1.49 -2.09 3.57
N PHE A 118 0.59 -1.12 3.45
CA PHE A 118 0.81 0.26 3.85
C PHE A 118 0.15 0.52 5.20
N SER A 119 0.91 1.07 6.15
CA SER A 119 0.42 1.38 7.49
C SER A 119 0.87 2.76 7.93
N ARG A 120 -0.08 3.66 8.23
CA ARG A 120 0.25 4.96 8.79
C ARG A 120 1.00 4.86 10.14
N THR A 121 0.59 3.93 10.98
CA THR A 121 1.11 3.75 12.36
C THR A 121 2.27 2.74 12.47
N GLY A 122 2.69 2.16 11.35
CA GLY A 122 3.73 1.13 11.30
C GLY A 122 3.27 -0.25 11.77
N PHE A 123 4.21 -1.14 12.05
CA PHE A 123 3.99 -2.57 12.26
C PHE A 123 4.51 -3.05 13.61
N THR A 124 3.87 -4.08 14.15
CA THR A 124 4.37 -4.81 15.32
C THR A 124 5.58 -5.68 14.92
N ASP A 125 6.43 -6.04 15.89
CA ASP A 125 7.57 -6.93 15.64
C ASP A 125 7.14 -8.32 15.11
N PRO A 126 6.04 -8.95 15.59
CA PRO A 126 5.53 -10.16 14.98
C PRO A 126 5.12 -10.00 13.50
N ALA A 127 4.53 -8.86 13.10
CA ALA A 127 4.18 -8.61 11.70
C ALA A 127 5.43 -8.48 10.81
N ARG A 128 6.47 -7.77 11.28
CA ARG A 128 7.77 -7.67 10.60
C ARG A 128 8.44 -9.04 10.48
N THR A 129 8.47 -9.80 11.56
CA THR A 129 9.03 -11.16 11.57
C THR A 129 8.29 -12.05 10.58
N LEU A 130 6.96 -12.06 10.60
CA LEU A 130 6.18 -12.87 9.66
C LEU A 130 6.51 -12.51 8.20
N SER A 131 6.60 -11.23 7.85
CA SER A 131 6.88 -10.81 6.47
C SER A 131 8.22 -11.33 5.95
N ARG A 132 9.24 -11.44 6.81
CA ARG A 132 10.59 -11.96 6.45
C ARG A 132 10.62 -13.47 6.16
N PHE A 133 9.65 -14.21 6.69
CA PHE A 133 9.58 -15.68 6.53
C PHE A 133 8.47 -16.12 5.57
N LEU A 134 7.83 -15.20 4.86
CA LEU A 134 6.86 -15.55 3.83
C LEU A 134 7.59 -16.03 2.56
N SER A 135 7.22 -17.21 2.11
CA SER A 135 7.75 -17.79 0.88
C SER A 135 6.61 -18.60 0.23
N PRO A 136 6.48 -18.60 -1.09
CA PRO A 136 7.32 -17.93 -2.10
C PRO A 136 6.95 -16.45 -2.37
N GLN A 137 5.91 -15.91 -1.72
CA GLN A 137 5.44 -14.54 -1.97
C GLN A 137 6.25 -13.52 -1.14
N ALA A 138 6.64 -12.42 -1.77
CA ALA A 138 7.16 -11.25 -1.07
C ALA A 138 6.00 -10.34 -0.66
N ILE A 139 5.99 -9.88 0.59
CA ILE A 139 5.07 -8.86 1.09
C ILE A 139 5.89 -7.74 1.72
N LEU A 140 5.95 -6.60 1.05
CA LEU A 140 6.70 -5.43 1.47
C LEU A 140 5.90 -4.63 2.50
N LEU A 141 6.56 -4.16 3.55
CA LEU A 141 5.94 -3.35 4.60
C LEU A 141 6.34 -1.88 4.46
N TRP A 142 5.35 -0.99 4.43
CA TRP A 142 5.52 0.46 4.32
C TRP A 142 4.94 1.15 5.53
N ASP A 143 5.75 1.87 6.29
CA ASP A 143 5.26 2.67 7.42
C ASP A 143 4.99 4.13 7.05
N GLY A 144 4.40 4.89 7.99
CA GLY A 144 3.99 6.27 7.75
C GLY A 144 5.14 7.19 7.34
N ASN A 145 6.33 7.01 7.92
CA ASN A 145 7.50 7.83 7.59
C ASN A 145 7.97 7.58 6.15
N GLU A 146 7.90 6.33 5.70
CA GLU A 146 8.27 5.96 4.33
C GLU A 146 7.27 6.52 3.31
N ILE A 147 5.97 6.49 3.66
CA ILE A 147 4.90 7.06 2.84
C ILE A 147 5.08 8.58 2.72
N GLU A 148 5.27 9.26 3.85
CA GLU A 148 5.55 10.70 3.87
C GLU A 148 6.77 11.06 3.03
N TYR A 149 7.86 10.33 3.22
CA TYR A 149 9.08 10.52 2.41
C TYR A 149 8.83 10.33 0.91
N ALA A 150 8.04 9.33 0.53
CA ALA A 150 7.69 9.07 -0.87
C ALA A 150 6.84 10.20 -1.47
N LEU A 151 5.88 10.74 -0.71
CA LEU A 151 5.05 11.87 -1.13
C LEU A 151 5.87 13.16 -1.27
N ASP A 152 6.76 13.45 -0.31
CA ASP A 152 7.61 14.65 -0.34
C ASP A 152 8.62 14.65 -1.50
N ASN A 153 9.03 13.46 -1.96
CA ASN A 153 9.97 13.31 -3.07
C ASN A 153 9.30 12.95 -4.41
N GLU A 154 7.99 12.69 -4.42
CA GLU A 154 7.23 12.30 -5.63
C GLU A 154 7.79 11.05 -6.34
N LYS A 155 8.28 10.05 -5.57
CA LYS A 155 9.07 8.90 -6.08
C LYS A 155 8.66 7.55 -5.50
N ILE A 156 7.37 7.31 -5.35
CA ILE A 156 6.90 6.07 -4.70
C ILE A 156 7.19 4.81 -5.53
N CYS A 157 7.20 4.92 -6.86
CA CYS A 157 7.53 3.82 -7.76
C CYS A 157 9.00 3.39 -7.66
N GLU A 158 9.92 4.36 -7.69
CA GLU A 158 11.35 4.10 -7.51
C GLU A 158 11.63 3.44 -6.15
N LEU A 159 10.99 3.95 -5.10
CA LEU A 159 11.14 3.42 -3.76
C LEU A 159 10.54 2.02 -3.58
N LEU A 160 9.45 1.69 -4.26
CA LEU A 160 8.89 0.34 -4.27
C LEU A 160 9.87 -0.65 -4.93
N ILE A 161 10.45 -0.27 -6.07
CA ILE A 161 11.45 -1.08 -6.78
C ILE A 161 12.68 -1.28 -5.89
N LEU A 162 13.17 -0.22 -5.24
CA LEU A 162 14.30 -0.31 -4.30
C LEU A 162 14.00 -1.27 -3.14
N LYS A 163 12.84 -1.12 -2.50
CA LYS A 163 12.43 -1.98 -1.38
C LYS A 163 12.30 -3.44 -1.82
N TYR A 164 11.75 -3.69 -3.01
CA TYR A 164 11.65 -5.04 -3.58
C TYR A 164 13.02 -5.62 -3.89
N ARG A 165 13.94 -4.81 -4.43
CA ARG A 165 15.32 -5.22 -4.69
C ARG A 165 16.04 -5.64 -3.40
N VAL A 166 15.96 -4.85 -2.33
CA VAL A 166 16.53 -5.20 -1.01
C VAL A 166 15.88 -6.46 -0.44
N CYS A 167 14.57 -6.62 -0.65
CA CYS A 167 13.88 -7.86 -0.26
C CYS A 167 14.44 -9.09 -0.98
N ILE A 168 14.80 -8.98 -2.27
CA ILE A 168 15.41 -10.07 -3.04
C ILE A 168 16.85 -10.33 -2.59
N GLU A 169 17.65 -9.28 -2.45
CA GLU A 169 19.09 -9.38 -2.20
C GLU A 169 19.40 -9.76 -0.73
N ASP A 170 18.66 -9.20 0.23
CA ASP A 170 18.94 -9.31 1.66
C ASP A 170 17.84 -9.99 2.49
N GLY A 171 16.71 -10.34 1.87
CA GLY A 171 15.56 -10.95 2.58
C GLY A 171 14.86 -9.98 3.54
N LEU A 172 14.90 -8.67 3.28
CA LEU A 172 14.36 -7.63 4.16
C LEU A 172 13.14 -6.91 3.54
N PRO A 173 11.94 -7.49 3.58
CA PRO A 173 10.73 -6.88 3.05
C PRO A 173 10.28 -5.62 3.82
N ASP A 174 10.76 -5.44 5.03
CA ASP A 174 10.55 -4.30 5.92
C ASP A 174 11.72 -3.30 5.93
N TYR A 175 12.60 -3.36 4.90
CA TYR A 175 13.67 -2.37 4.72
C TYR A 175 13.09 -0.95 4.69
N ASN A 176 13.64 -0.04 5.49
CA ASN A 176 13.19 1.35 5.55
C ASN A 176 13.89 2.19 4.48
N VAL A 177 13.12 2.65 3.49
CA VAL A 177 13.66 3.41 2.33
C VAL A 177 14.13 4.82 2.68
N THR A 178 13.79 5.34 3.88
CA THR A 178 14.25 6.65 4.34
C THR A 178 15.69 6.60 4.86
N THR A 179 16.16 5.43 5.27
CA THR A 179 17.53 5.21 5.74
C THR A 179 18.44 4.99 4.55
N ARG A 180 18.93 6.08 3.92
CA ARG A 180 19.95 6.01 2.88
C ARG A 180 21.28 5.48 3.42
N ASN A 181 21.39 4.19 3.57
CA ASN A 181 22.64 3.48 3.43
C ASN A 181 22.40 2.44 2.34
N ILE A 182 22.45 2.88 1.09
CA ILE A 182 22.66 1.95 -0.03
C ILE A 182 24.10 1.47 0.14
N PRO A 183 24.33 0.16 0.33
CA PRO A 183 25.68 -0.39 0.37
C PRO A 183 26.39 -0.16 -0.97
#